data_409991f62e5ce9b46705b134ade64dfe
#
_entry.id   409991f62e5ce9b46705b134ade64dfe
#
_cell.length_a   1.000
_cell.length_b   1.000
_cell.length_c   1.000
_cell.angle_alpha   90.00
_cell.angle_beta   90.00
_cell.angle_gamma   90.00
#
_symmetry.space_group_name_H-M   'P 1'
#
loop_
_entity.id
_entity.type
_entity.pdbx_description
1 polymer ?
#
loop_
_entity_poly.entity_id
_entity_poly.type
_entity_poly.pdbx_seq_one_letter_code
_entity_poly.pdbx_strand_id
1 'polypeptide(L)'
;AKMLEEIESPSIVGMVDMDQMTYAKETIDDYFDNLGDKLQHIHFNDRGHTVPGDGDFPMKEYYDSIKNRGYDGTVSFEICDRRYYRDPDKAIDDIVAWMKANTNEFD
;
A
#
# COMPACT_ATOMS: atom_id res chain seq x y z
N ALA A 1 1.27 9.67 -12.20
CA ALA A 1 1.89 10.81 -11.49
C ALA A 1 1.96 12.04 -12.38
N LYS A 2 2.48 11.88 -13.57
CA LYS A 2 2.63 13.02 -14.50
C LYS A 2 1.29 13.70 -14.85
N MET A 3 0.24 12.90 -15.03
CA MET A 3 -1.08 13.44 -15.32
C MET A 3 -1.62 14.29 -14.17
N LEU A 4 -1.37 13.88 -12.93
CA LEU A 4 -1.79 14.64 -11.74
C LEU A 4 -1.02 15.95 -11.61
N GLU A 5 0.26 15.95 -11.94
CA GLU A 5 1.08 17.15 -11.96
C GLU A 5 0.57 18.16 -12.98
N GLU A 6 0.14 17.69 -14.14
CA GLU A 6 -0.37 18.57 -15.22
C GLU A 6 -1.73 19.16 -14.89
N ILE A 7 -2.58 18.43 -14.13
CA ILE A 7 -3.92 18.91 -13.79
C ILE A 7 -3.90 19.97 -12.69
N GLU A 8 -2.99 19.84 -11.73
CA GLU A 8 -2.82 20.80 -10.62
C GLU A 8 -4.10 21.16 -9.86
N SER A 9 -5.02 20.20 -9.73
CA SER A 9 -6.27 20.42 -9.00
C SER A 9 -6.15 19.96 -7.55
N PRO A 10 -6.54 20.78 -6.55
CA PRO A 10 -6.49 20.33 -5.16
C PRO A 10 -7.51 19.25 -4.82
N SER A 11 -8.51 19.04 -5.67
CA SER A 11 -9.50 17.98 -5.45
C SER A 11 -9.12 16.66 -6.14
N ILE A 12 -8.03 16.63 -6.92
CA ILE A 12 -7.54 15.40 -7.54
C ILE A 12 -6.32 14.93 -6.78
N VAL A 13 -6.41 13.70 -6.24
CA VAL A 13 -5.34 13.10 -5.44
C VAL A 13 -4.89 11.81 -6.10
N GLY A 14 -3.69 11.34 -5.74
CA GLY A 14 -3.12 10.13 -6.28
C GLY A 14 -3.19 8.99 -5.29
N MET A 15 -2.97 7.78 -5.81
CA MET A 15 -2.84 6.59 -4.99
C MET A 15 -1.73 5.70 -5.54
N VAL A 16 -1.24 4.81 -4.71
CA VAL A 16 -0.32 3.76 -5.11
C VAL A 16 -0.86 2.40 -4.69
N ASP A 17 -0.74 1.43 -5.59
CA ASP A 17 -1.03 0.01 -5.34
C ASP A 17 0.28 -0.75 -5.48
N MET A 18 0.61 -1.61 -4.51
CA MET A 18 1.91 -2.28 -4.46
C MET A 18 2.16 -3.16 -5.69
N ASP A 19 1.12 -3.87 -6.16
CA ASP A 19 1.25 -4.69 -7.37
C ASP A 19 1.50 -3.83 -8.61
N GLN A 20 0.76 -2.76 -8.77
CA GLN A 20 0.90 -1.88 -9.92
C GLN A 20 2.24 -1.16 -9.91
N MET A 21 2.67 -0.70 -8.75
CA MET A 21 3.98 -0.09 -8.55
C MET A 21 5.09 -1.04 -9.00
N THR A 22 5.03 -2.29 -8.55
CA THR A 22 6.05 -3.29 -8.88
C THR A 22 6.00 -3.65 -10.37
N TYR A 23 4.80 -3.80 -10.94
CA TYR A 23 4.63 -4.08 -12.36
C TYR A 23 5.24 -2.97 -13.22
N ALA A 24 5.06 -1.73 -12.81
CA ALA A 24 5.59 -0.57 -13.51
C ALA A 24 7.10 -0.34 -13.24
N LYS A 25 7.71 -1.16 -12.38
CA LYS A 25 9.12 -1.04 -11.96
C LYS A 25 9.40 0.30 -11.29
N GLU A 26 8.43 0.81 -10.56
CA GLU A 26 8.56 2.02 -9.76
C GLU A 26 8.72 1.66 -8.29
N THR A 27 9.16 2.62 -7.48
CA THR A 27 9.31 2.43 -6.03
C THR A 27 8.33 3.32 -5.27
N ILE A 28 8.15 3.03 -3.99
CA ILE A 28 7.33 3.89 -3.11
C ILE A 28 7.91 5.31 -3.09
N ASP A 29 9.23 5.43 -3.03
CA ASP A 29 9.88 6.73 -3.03
C ASP A 29 9.59 7.51 -4.31
N ASP A 30 9.52 6.84 -5.47
CA ASP A 30 9.14 7.49 -6.72
C ASP A 30 7.75 8.12 -6.63
N TYR A 31 6.78 7.43 -6.02
CA TYR A 31 5.44 7.96 -5.84
C TYR A 31 5.41 9.16 -4.90
N PHE A 32 6.14 9.11 -3.79
CA PHE A 32 6.24 10.25 -2.88
C PHE A 32 6.94 11.44 -3.53
N ASP A 33 8.01 11.20 -4.28
CA ASP A 33 8.74 12.26 -4.95
C ASP A 33 7.91 12.93 -6.04
N ASN A 34 7.10 12.16 -6.77
CA ASN A 34 6.30 12.69 -7.88
C ASN A 34 4.96 13.28 -7.45
N LEU A 35 4.33 12.74 -6.42
CA LEU A 35 3.00 13.16 -6.01
C LEU A 35 3.00 14.06 -4.77
N GLY A 36 4.00 13.91 -3.88
CA GLY A 36 4.08 14.70 -2.66
C GLY A 36 2.77 14.62 -1.87
N ASP A 37 2.20 15.77 -1.53
CA ASP A 37 0.96 15.84 -0.75
C ASP A 37 -0.27 15.31 -1.49
N LYS A 38 -0.18 15.09 -2.80
CA LYS A 38 -1.28 14.50 -3.60
C LYS A 38 -1.37 12.98 -3.41
N LEU A 39 -0.36 12.33 -2.85
CA LEU A 39 -0.43 10.91 -2.52
C LEU A 39 -1.23 10.76 -1.22
N GLN A 40 -2.49 10.38 -1.33
CA GLN A 40 -3.42 10.37 -0.21
C GLN A 40 -4.05 9.01 0.06
N HIS A 41 -3.77 8.01 -0.78
CA HIS A 41 -4.29 6.68 -0.58
C HIS A 41 -3.26 5.63 -1.00
N ILE A 42 -3.13 4.59 -0.21
CA ILE A 42 -2.21 3.47 -0.49
C ILE A 42 -2.99 2.17 -0.36
N HIS A 43 -2.92 1.32 -1.38
CA HIS A 43 -3.33 -0.08 -1.30
C HIS A 43 -2.12 -0.90 -0.87
N PHE A 44 -2.10 -1.32 0.37
CA PHE A 44 -0.96 -2.02 0.99
C PHE A 44 -1.20 -3.52 0.93
N ASN A 45 -0.86 -4.13 -0.20
CA ASN A 45 -1.07 -5.56 -0.45
C ASN A 45 0.21 -6.20 -0.97
N ASP A 46 0.38 -7.48 -0.69
CA ASP A 46 1.48 -8.29 -1.19
C ASP A 46 1.21 -8.72 -2.63
N ARG A 47 2.16 -9.37 -3.27
CA ARG A 47 2.08 -9.75 -4.68
C ARG A 47 0.81 -10.53 -4.97
N GLY A 48 0.10 -10.12 -6.02
CA GLY A 48 -1.15 -10.75 -6.44
C GLY A 48 -2.35 -10.32 -5.61
N HIS A 49 -2.31 -9.16 -4.97
CA HIS A 49 -3.35 -8.65 -4.08
C HIS A 49 -3.63 -9.63 -2.94
N THR A 50 -2.55 -10.04 -2.28
CA THR A 50 -2.59 -10.97 -1.15
C THR A 50 -2.27 -10.26 0.16
N VAL A 51 -2.54 -10.94 1.27
CA VAL A 51 -2.21 -10.48 2.61
C VAL A 51 -0.69 -10.31 2.72
N PRO A 52 -0.19 -9.24 3.38
CA PRO A 52 1.25 -9.11 3.63
C PRO A 52 1.80 -10.37 4.30
N GLY A 53 2.86 -10.92 3.70
CA GLY A 53 3.47 -12.17 4.12
C GLY A 53 3.07 -13.38 3.28
N ASP A 54 1.99 -13.30 2.50
CA ASP A 54 1.55 -14.38 1.61
C ASP A 54 2.22 -14.33 0.24
N GLY A 55 2.86 -13.22 -0.10
CA GLY A 55 3.63 -13.04 -1.33
C GLY A 55 5.12 -12.87 -1.04
N ASP A 56 5.83 -12.27 -1.96
CA ASP A 56 7.29 -12.08 -1.85
C ASP A 56 7.72 -10.60 -1.91
N PHE A 57 6.79 -9.67 -1.76
CA PHE A 57 7.15 -8.25 -1.68
C PHE A 57 7.82 -7.96 -0.32
N PRO A 58 8.76 -7.00 -0.27
CA PRO A 58 9.37 -6.59 1.00
C PRO A 58 8.43 -5.64 1.76
N MET A 59 7.34 -6.19 2.29
CA MET A 59 6.25 -5.40 2.87
C MET A 59 6.69 -4.57 4.07
N LYS A 60 7.58 -5.11 4.91
CA LYS A 60 8.11 -4.36 6.06
C LYS A 60 8.91 -3.14 5.62
N GLU A 61 9.71 -3.28 4.57
CA GLU A 61 10.46 -2.15 3.99
C GLU A 61 9.54 -1.11 3.39
N TYR A 62 8.46 -1.55 2.73
CA TYR A 62 7.43 -0.65 2.20
C TYR A 62 6.77 0.14 3.32
N TYR A 63 6.40 -0.55 4.41
CA TYR A 63 5.81 0.11 5.58
C TYR A 63 6.77 1.14 6.17
N ASP A 64 8.03 0.78 6.36
CA ASP A 64 9.03 1.67 6.92
C ASP A 64 9.25 2.91 6.06
N SER A 65 9.27 2.75 4.73
CA SER A 65 9.39 3.87 3.79
C SER A 65 8.20 4.82 3.91
N ILE A 66 6.99 4.28 4.00
CA ILE A 66 5.76 5.07 4.15
C ILE A 66 5.82 5.88 5.45
N LYS A 67 6.20 5.27 6.55
CA LYS A 67 6.28 5.95 7.86
C LYS A 67 7.39 7.00 7.87
N ASN A 68 8.53 6.71 7.28
CA ASN A 68 9.66 7.64 7.24
C ASN A 68 9.35 8.89 6.42
N ARG A 69 8.45 8.78 5.45
CA ARG A 69 8.00 9.94 4.66
C ARG A 69 6.95 10.79 5.38
N GLY A 70 6.49 10.37 6.56
CA GLY A 70 5.47 11.11 7.31
C GLY A 70 4.09 11.05 6.68
N TYR A 71 3.78 9.96 5.98
CA TYR A 71 2.50 9.79 5.30
C TYR A 71 1.34 9.82 6.32
N ASP A 72 0.34 10.64 6.05
CA ASP A 72 -0.85 10.79 6.90
C ASP A 72 -2.17 10.52 6.18
N GLY A 73 -2.13 9.99 4.97
CA GLY A 73 -3.32 9.62 4.21
C GLY A 73 -3.89 8.28 4.66
N THR A 74 -4.78 7.72 3.84
CA THR A 74 -5.42 6.44 4.13
C THR A 74 -4.64 5.27 3.56
N VAL A 75 -4.73 4.12 4.23
CA VAL A 75 -4.15 2.86 3.78
C VAL A 75 -5.24 1.81 3.80
N SER A 76 -5.40 1.08 2.70
CA SER A 76 -6.35 -0.03 2.58
C SER A 76 -5.61 -1.29 2.19
N PHE A 77 -6.21 -2.43 2.52
CA PHE A 77 -5.72 -3.73 2.08
C PHE A 77 -6.69 -4.23 1.01
N GLU A 78 -6.31 -4.11 -0.26
CA GLU A 78 -7.11 -4.61 -1.36
C GLU A 78 -6.74 -6.07 -1.62
N ILE A 79 -7.45 -6.98 -0.94
CA ILE A 79 -7.16 -8.41 -0.94
C ILE A 79 -8.21 -9.12 -1.78
N CYS A 80 -7.84 -9.53 -2.99
CA CYS A 80 -8.80 -10.09 -3.94
C CYS A 80 -8.34 -11.40 -4.58
N ASP A 81 -7.31 -12.04 -4.04
CA ASP A 81 -6.90 -13.37 -4.50
C ASP A 81 -7.95 -14.41 -4.10
N ARG A 82 -8.18 -15.39 -4.98
CA ARG A 82 -9.18 -16.45 -4.77
C ARG A 82 -8.96 -17.26 -3.50
N ARG A 83 -7.73 -17.35 -3.01
CA ARG A 83 -7.40 -18.13 -1.81
C ARG A 83 -8.17 -17.67 -0.58
N TYR A 84 -8.68 -16.43 -0.57
CA TYR A 84 -9.40 -15.86 0.58
C TYR A 84 -10.92 -16.00 0.47
N TYR A 85 -11.46 -16.49 -0.65
CA TYR A 85 -12.91 -16.51 -0.90
C TYR A 85 -13.66 -17.43 0.06
N ARG A 86 -13.03 -18.49 0.54
CA ARG A 86 -13.68 -19.45 1.45
C ARG A 86 -13.65 -19.01 2.89
N ASP A 87 -12.69 -18.18 3.27
CA ASP A 87 -12.52 -17.75 4.64
C ASP A 87 -11.95 -16.31 4.67
N PRO A 88 -12.80 -15.31 4.36
CA PRO A 88 -12.35 -13.93 4.39
C PRO A 88 -11.97 -13.45 5.80
N ASP A 89 -12.56 -14.03 6.84
CA ASP A 89 -12.22 -13.67 8.22
C ASP A 89 -10.78 -14.05 8.55
N LYS A 90 -10.31 -15.16 8.02
CA LYS A 90 -8.91 -15.56 8.19
C LYS A 90 -7.96 -14.55 7.56
N ALA A 91 -8.32 -14.01 6.38
CA ALA A 91 -7.51 -12.98 5.74
C ALA A 91 -7.39 -11.74 6.62
N ILE A 92 -8.49 -11.32 7.25
CA ILE A 92 -8.49 -10.19 8.17
C ILE A 92 -7.60 -10.49 9.39
N ASP A 93 -7.74 -11.68 9.96
CA ASP A 93 -6.91 -12.11 11.10
C ASP A 93 -5.42 -12.12 10.74
N ASP A 94 -5.08 -12.58 9.56
CA ASP A 94 -3.70 -12.63 9.08
C ASP A 94 -3.13 -11.22 8.85
N ILE A 95 -3.93 -10.28 8.34
CA ILE A 95 -3.54 -8.88 8.19
C ILE A 95 -3.23 -8.29 9.58
N VAL A 96 -4.12 -8.48 10.53
CA VAL A 96 -3.92 -7.96 11.89
C VAL A 96 -2.69 -8.58 12.53
N ALA A 97 -2.49 -9.89 12.36
CA ALA A 97 -1.31 -10.58 12.89
C ALA A 97 -0.01 -10.01 12.29
N TRP A 98 0.01 -9.80 10.98
CA TRP A 98 1.17 -9.21 10.31
C TRP A 98 1.45 -7.80 10.83
N MET A 99 0.41 -6.97 10.96
CA MET A 99 0.55 -5.61 11.46
C MET A 99 1.08 -5.58 12.88
N LYS A 100 0.58 -6.44 13.76
CA LYS A 100 1.07 -6.53 15.15
C LYS A 100 2.52 -6.99 15.23
N ALA A 101 2.93 -7.88 14.34
CA ALA A 101 4.30 -8.43 14.35
C ALA A 101 5.32 -7.46 13.75
N ASN A 102 4.91 -6.61 12.80
CA ASN A 102 5.84 -5.82 12.00
C ASN A 102 5.69 -4.31 12.19
N THR A 103 4.68 -3.85 12.92
CA THR A 103 4.43 -2.42 13.13
C THR A 103 4.01 -2.17 14.58
N ASN A 104 3.86 -0.89 14.93
CA ASN A 104 3.35 -0.48 16.24
C ASN A 104 1.97 0.19 16.14
N GLU A 105 1.25 -0.01 15.05
CA GLU A 105 -0.03 0.67 14.81
C GLU A 105 -1.13 0.25 15.79
N PHE A 106 -0.98 -0.93 16.41
CA PHE A 106 -1.94 -1.43 17.40
C PHE A 106 -1.45 -1.33 18.85
N ASP A 107 -0.34 -0.64 19.05
CA ASP A 107 0.23 -0.48 20.40
C ASP A 107 -0.48 0.62 21.21
#